data_7bcbee3285a84bca3be9808efc3c72f2
#
_entry.id   7bcbee3285a84bca3be9808efc3c72f2
#
_cell.length_a   1.000
_cell.length_b   1.000
_cell.length_c   1.000
_cell.angle_alpha   90.00
_cell.angle_beta   90.00
_cell.angle_gamma   90.00
#
_symmetry.space_group_name_H-M   'P 1'
#
loop_
_entity.id
_entity.type
_entity.pdbx_description
1 polymer ?
#
loop_
_entity_poly.entity_id
_entity_poly.type
_entity_poly.pdbx_seq_one_letter_code
_entity_poly.pdbx_strand_id
1 'polypeptide(L)'
;MILPLTAINYQGGLYMKLSDIQNTNLPRIAVLFGGNSSEYQVSLSSGSAVLRAIDTGKYMPIPVGISKEGRWFLYAGDYDAITADRWQESGKCFPIYFSGDQSAQGFLISIPSSEFSSNELSSDETASPSLVPLSVQAVIPVLHGKNGEDGTVQGLFALLGIPVIGCGILSSSLCMDKERAHQIASSLGISVPASFCAYEGISEDELYRAADSLGYPLFVKPVRAGSSFGITCVQDKSQLPAAVKEAFLYDTRIIIEEKIEGFEVGCAVMGRNFNPAGELTIGEVDEIELTDGFFDYTEKYTLKTSKIHVPAR
;
A
#
# COMPACT_ATOMS: atom_id res chain seq x y z
N MET A 1 -26.38 35.46 1.75
CA MET A 1 -25.46 36.35 2.50
C MET A 1 -24.45 35.45 3.16
N ILE A 2 -23.27 35.27 2.54
CA ILE A 2 -22.22 34.36 2.99
C ILE A 2 -21.33 35.16 3.93
N LEU A 3 -21.26 34.74 5.19
CA LEU A 3 -20.36 35.34 6.18
C LEU A 3 -18.90 34.93 5.86
N PRO A 4 -17.94 35.86 5.94
CA PRO A 4 -16.51 35.54 5.71
C PRO A 4 -15.95 34.81 6.91
N LEU A 5 -15.42 33.60 6.67
CA LEU A 5 -14.64 32.81 7.63
C LEU A 5 -13.21 33.37 7.71
N THR A 6 -12.86 33.85 8.89
CA THR A 6 -11.56 34.40 9.27
C THR A 6 -10.46 33.31 9.14
N ALA A 7 -9.31 33.73 8.62
CA ALA A 7 -8.10 32.95 8.48
C ALA A 7 -7.71 32.29 9.82
N ILE A 8 -7.51 30.98 9.81
CA ILE A 8 -6.99 30.22 10.95
C ILE A 8 -5.51 29.94 10.69
N ASN A 9 -4.66 30.47 11.57
CA ASN A 9 -3.21 30.22 11.61
C ASN A 9 -2.94 28.75 11.87
N TYR A 10 -2.17 28.13 10.98
CA TYR A 10 -1.68 26.74 11.08
C TYR A 10 -0.46 26.66 12.04
N GLN A 11 -0.71 26.69 13.34
CA GLN A 11 0.28 26.26 14.34
C GLN A 11 -0.42 25.43 15.41
N GLY A 12 -0.20 24.11 15.35
CA GLY A 12 -0.65 23.12 16.33
C GLY A 12 -1.81 22.25 15.85
N GLY A 13 -1.55 20.96 15.60
CA GLY A 13 -2.51 19.86 15.38
C GLY A 13 -3.55 20.12 14.29
N LEU A 14 -3.28 19.67 13.06
CA LEU A 14 -4.20 19.89 11.91
C LEU A 14 -5.49 19.07 12.09
N TYR A 15 -6.51 19.66 12.65
CA TYR A 15 -7.89 19.18 12.53
C TYR A 15 -8.49 19.75 11.23
N MET A 16 -8.76 18.87 10.26
CA MET A 16 -9.41 19.25 9.02
C MET A 16 -10.93 19.37 9.27
N LYS A 17 -11.53 20.53 8.98
CA LYS A 17 -12.98 20.67 9.01
C LYS A 17 -13.57 20.24 7.67
N LEU A 18 -14.70 19.56 7.68
CA LEU A 18 -15.43 19.19 6.45
C LEU A 18 -15.73 20.41 5.55
N SER A 19 -16.02 21.55 6.16
CA SER A 19 -16.20 22.83 5.45
C SER A 19 -14.97 23.27 4.66
N ASP A 20 -13.76 23.04 5.19
CA ASP A 20 -12.51 23.43 4.52
C ASP A 20 -12.25 22.56 3.28
N ILE A 21 -12.59 21.27 3.38
CA ILE A 21 -12.51 20.33 2.26
C ILE A 21 -13.45 20.72 1.13
N GLN A 22 -14.69 21.14 1.47
CA GLN A 22 -15.71 21.48 0.47
C GLN A 22 -15.47 22.83 -0.20
N ASN A 23 -14.94 23.79 0.53
CA ASN A 23 -14.80 25.19 0.08
C ASN A 23 -13.42 25.52 -0.51
N THR A 24 -12.52 24.56 -0.68
CA THR A 24 -11.21 24.80 -1.28
C THR A 24 -11.26 24.82 -2.81
N ASN A 25 -10.46 25.72 -3.41
CA ASN A 25 -10.16 25.72 -4.84
C ASN A 25 -8.94 24.87 -5.20
N LEU A 26 -8.23 24.33 -4.20
CA LEU A 26 -7.06 23.48 -4.42
C LEU A 26 -7.49 22.09 -4.92
N PRO A 27 -6.72 21.46 -5.80
CA PRO A 27 -6.94 20.07 -6.17
C PRO A 27 -6.89 19.16 -4.93
N ARG A 28 -7.91 18.33 -4.76
CA ARG A 28 -8.02 17.37 -3.66
C ARG A 28 -7.33 16.07 -4.04
N ILE A 29 -6.35 15.67 -3.24
CA ILE A 29 -5.60 14.44 -3.44
C ILE A 29 -5.90 13.49 -2.28
N ALA A 30 -6.59 12.40 -2.58
CA ALA A 30 -6.84 11.38 -1.57
C ALA A 30 -5.57 10.58 -1.29
N VAL A 31 -5.17 10.51 -0.03
CA VAL A 31 -4.05 9.69 0.43
C VAL A 31 -4.61 8.50 1.19
N LEU A 32 -4.46 7.31 0.62
CA LEU A 32 -4.96 6.08 1.24
C LEU A 32 -3.92 5.52 2.19
N PHE A 33 -4.35 5.12 3.39
CA PHE A 33 -3.50 4.46 4.38
C PHE A 33 -4.24 3.32 5.10
N GLY A 34 -3.50 2.41 5.73
CA GLY A 34 -4.05 1.22 6.38
C GLY A 34 -4.21 0.05 5.43
N GLY A 35 -5.40 -0.54 5.36
CA GLY A 35 -5.73 -1.64 4.45
C GLY A 35 -5.85 -3.01 5.11
N ASN A 36 -6.57 -3.92 4.46
CA ASN A 36 -6.66 -5.33 4.85
C ASN A 36 -5.44 -6.10 4.30
N SER A 37 -4.32 -5.94 4.98
CA SER A 37 -3.01 -6.50 4.58
C SER A 37 -2.18 -6.78 5.83
N SER A 38 -1.25 -7.72 5.74
CA SER A 38 -0.23 -7.97 6.75
C SER A 38 0.70 -6.76 6.99
N GLU A 39 0.74 -5.84 6.03
CA GLU A 39 1.57 -4.63 6.04
C GLU A 39 0.82 -3.37 6.52
N TYR A 40 -0.33 -3.54 7.18
CA TYR A 40 -1.17 -2.45 7.67
C TYR A 40 -0.39 -1.39 8.49
N GLN A 41 0.45 -1.82 9.44
CA GLN A 41 1.22 -0.91 10.29
C GLN A 41 2.24 -0.08 9.52
N VAL A 42 2.83 -0.66 8.48
CA VAL A 42 3.75 0.04 7.57
C VAL A 42 3.01 1.15 6.85
N SER A 43 1.80 0.85 6.37
CA SER A 43 0.95 1.82 5.67
C SER A 43 0.52 2.97 6.58
N LEU A 44 0.28 2.75 7.85
CA LEU A 44 -0.01 3.84 8.80
C LEU A 44 1.17 4.81 8.91
N SER A 45 2.38 4.28 9.04
CA SER A 45 3.60 5.09 9.15
C SER A 45 3.88 5.87 7.87
N SER A 46 3.93 5.18 6.73
CA SER A 46 4.23 5.79 5.43
C SER A 46 3.11 6.74 4.96
N GLY A 47 1.85 6.38 5.17
CA GLY A 47 0.72 7.24 4.85
C GLY A 47 0.72 8.55 5.65
N SER A 48 1.02 8.47 6.96
CA SER A 48 1.21 9.66 7.79
C SER A 48 2.36 10.53 7.30
N ALA A 49 3.49 9.93 6.90
CA ALA A 49 4.64 10.67 6.35
C ALA A 49 4.28 11.37 5.03
N VAL A 50 3.58 10.71 4.11
CA VAL A 50 3.12 11.31 2.85
C VAL A 50 2.15 12.46 3.11
N LEU A 51 1.17 12.30 4.02
CA LEU A 51 0.23 13.36 4.39
C LEU A 51 0.93 14.60 4.92
N ARG A 52 2.02 14.45 5.68
CA ARG A 52 2.82 15.57 6.19
C ARG A 52 3.70 16.24 5.13
N ALA A 53 4.09 15.49 4.09
CA ALA A 53 4.99 15.95 3.04
C ALA A 53 4.28 16.65 1.87
N ILE A 54 2.96 16.50 1.74
CA ILE A 54 2.19 17.16 0.68
C ILE A 54 2.29 18.67 0.83
N ASP A 55 2.58 19.36 -0.28
CA ASP A 55 2.57 20.83 -0.37
C ASP A 55 1.12 21.36 -0.28
N THR A 56 0.71 21.71 0.93
CA THR A 56 -0.65 22.22 1.20
C THR A 56 -0.91 23.59 0.61
N GLY A 57 0.10 24.28 0.09
CA GLY A 57 -0.09 25.49 -0.72
C GLY A 57 -0.55 25.20 -2.15
N LYS A 58 -0.41 23.95 -2.62
CA LYS A 58 -0.80 23.53 -3.97
C LYS A 58 -1.93 22.51 -3.99
N TYR A 59 -2.05 21.68 -2.96
CA TYR A 59 -2.98 20.55 -2.90
C TYR A 59 -3.71 20.51 -1.57
N MET A 60 -4.94 20.04 -1.58
CA MET A 60 -5.68 19.69 -0.38
C MET A 60 -5.56 18.17 -0.16
N PRO A 61 -4.78 17.70 0.83
CA PRO A 61 -4.71 16.30 1.16
C PRO A 61 -6.03 15.83 1.78
N ILE A 62 -6.55 14.71 1.31
CA ILE A 62 -7.74 14.05 1.84
C ILE A 62 -7.31 12.72 2.46
N PRO A 63 -7.16 12.62 3.79
CA PRO A 63 -6.77 11.38 4.43
C PRO A 63 -7.90 10.34 4.34
N VAL A 64 -7.62 9.20 3.74
CA VAL A 64 -8.57 8.09 3.60
C VAL A 64 -8.00 6.86 4.27
N GLY A 65 -8.55 6.52 5.44
CA GLY A 65 -8.16 5.35 6.20
C GLY A 65 -8.96 4.12 5.80
N ILE A 66 -8.27 2.99 5.66
CA ILE A 66 -8.89 1.68 5.42
C ILE A 66 -8.58 0.83 6.65
N SER A 67 -9.62 0.34 7.36
CA SER A 67 -9.44 -0.51 8.54
C SER A 67 -8.91 -1.89 8.18
N LYS A 68 -8.49 -2.66 9.18
CA LYS A 68 -8.06 -4.06 9.02
C LYS A 68 -9.19 -4.95 8.47
N GLU A 69 -10.44 -4.59 8.72
CA GLU A 69 -11.64 -5.27 8.21
C GLU A 69 -12.05 -4.80 6.80
N GLY A 70 -11.29 -3.86 6.20
CA GLY A 70 -11.55 -3.34 4.86
C GLY A 70 -12.63 -2.25 4.80
N ARG A 71 -12.96 -1.60 5.91
CA ARG A 71 -13.88 -0.46 5.92
C ARG A 71 -13.15 0.84 5.61
N TRP A 72 -13.76 1.71 4.82
CA TRP A 72 -13.19 2.95 4.32
C TRP A 72 -13.75 4.16 5.04
N PHE A 73 -12.87 5.09 5.40
CA PHE A 73 -13.24 6.30 6.13
C PHE A 73 -12.48 7.52 5.62
N LEU A 74 -13.18 8.65 5.48
CA LEU A 74 -12.53 9.95 5.53
C LEU A 74 -12.06 10.17 6.96
N TYR A 75 -10.79 10.47 7.14
CA TYR A 75 -10.22 10.76 8.45
C TYR A 75 -9.92 12.24 8.60
N ALA A 76 -10.55 12.91 9.58
CA ALA A 76 -10.40 14.33 9.82
C ALA A 76 -9.64 14.66 11.12
N GLY A 77 -8.86 13.70 11.64
CA GLY A 77 -8.10 13.84 12.89
C GLY A 77 -6.62 14.12 12.69
N ASP A 78 -5.87 14.03 13.78
CA ASP A 78 -4.42 14.24 13.81
C ASP A 78 -3.66 13.07 13.19
N TYR A 79 -2.62 13.38 12.41
CA TYR A 79 -1.78 12.38 11.75
C TYR A 79 -0.91 11.56 12.73
N ASP A 80 -0.66 12.07 13.96
CA ASP A 80 0.00 11.28 15.00
C ASP A 80 -0.87 10.12 15.47
N ALA A 81 -2.20 10.28 15.46
CA ALA A 81 -3.12 9.19 15.76
C ALA A 81 -3.12 8.09 14.69
N ILE A 82 -2.80 8.42 13.41
CA ILE A 82 -2.60 7.43 12.35
C ILE A 82 -1.38 6.57 12.69
N THR A 83 -0.24 7.18 12.92
CA THR A 83 1.02 6.49 13.24
C THR A 83 0.89 5.62 14.49
N ALA A 84 0.10 6.06 15.48
CA ALA A 84 -0.14 5.35 16.73
C ALA A 84 -1.22 4.26 16.66
N ASP A 85 -1.81 4.01 15.49
CA ASP A 85 -2.96 3.10 15.26
C ASP A 85 -4.18 3.40 16.16
N ARG A 86 -4.42 4.69 16.42
CA ARG A 86 -5.56 5.18 17.22
C ARG A 86 -6.52 6.06 16.42
N TRP A 87 -6.33 6.13 15.11
CA TRP A 87 -7.10 7.03 14.25
C TRP A 87 -8.61 6.70 14.24
N GLN A 88 -8.99 5.42 14.39
CA GLN A 88 -10.40 5.00 14.44
C GLN A 88 -11.10 5.38 15.75
N GLU A 89 -10.34 5.54 16.84
CA GLU A 89 -10.86 5.87 18.16
C GLU A 89 -11.15 7.37 18.33
N SER A 90 -10.69 8.19 17.39
CA SER A 90 -10.70 9.67 17.50
C SER A 90 -12.09 10.30 17.38
N GLY A 91 -13.13 9.56 16.98
CA GLY A 91 -14.44 10.11 16.61
C GLY A 91 -14.42 11.01 15.37
N LYS A 92 -13.32 10.99 14.59
CA LYS A 92 -13.10 11.80 13.38
C LYS A 92 -13.10 10.98 12.10
N CYS A 93 -13.79 9.83 12.11
CA CYS A 93 -13.91 8.91 10.99
C CYS A 93 -15.31 8.97 10.40
N PHE A 94 -15.41 9.34 9.14
CA PHE A 94 -16.67 9.40 8.39
C PHE A 94 -16.67 8.29 7.33
N PRO A 95 -17.63 7.34 7.36
CA PRO A 95 -17.68 6.25 6.40
C PRO A 95 -17.72 6.74 4.95
N ILE A 96 -16.94 6.09 4.08
CA ILE A 96 -16.91 6.35 2.64
C ILE A 96 -17.65 5.24 1.92
N TYR A 97 -18.44 5.64 0.93
CA TYR A 97 -19.06 4.77 -0.07
C TYR A 97 -18.62 5.21 -1.46
N PHE A 98 -18.61 4.29 -2.41
CA PHE A 98 -18.24 4.57 -3.78
C PHE A 98 -19.49 4.57 -4.66
N SER A 99 -19.60 5.57 -5.55
CA SER A 99 -20.58 5.57 -6.60
C SER A 99 -19.99 4.88 -7.84
N GLY A 100 -20.72 3.93 -8.43
CA GLY A 100 -20.37 3.38 -9.74
C GLY A 100 -20.55 4.36 -10.90
N ASP A 101 -21.17 5.50 -10.65
CA ASP A 101 -21.34 6.58 -11.62
C ASP A 101 -20.08 7.47 -11.64
N GLN A 102 -19.34 7.43 -12.75
CA GLN A 102 -18.12 8.22 -12.93
C GLN A 102 -18.37 9.72 -12.89
N SER A 103 -19.59 10.20 -13.14
CA SER A 103 -19.91 11.63 -13.03
C SER A 103 -19.79 12.15 -11.60
N ALA A 104 -19.89 11.27 -10.59
CA ALA A 104 -19.69 11.61 -9.19
C ALA A 104 -18.24 11.99 -8.85
N GLN A 105 -17.27 11.50 -9.64
CA GLN A 105 -15.82 11.78 -9.56
C GLN A 105 -15.24 11.78 -8.13
N GLY A 106 -15.66 10.83 -7.28
CA GLY A 106 -15.19 10.86 -5.91
C GLY A 106 -15.90 9.88 -4.99
N PHE A 107 -15.95 10.30 -3.75
CA PHE A 107 -16.50 9.54 -2.65
C PHE A 107 -17.87 10.07 -2.24
N LEU A 108 -18.69 9.21 -1.70
CA LEU A 108 -19.89 9.57 -0.93
C LEU A 108 -19.54 9.39 0.55
N ILE A 109 -19.56 10.49 1.30
CA ILE A 109 -19.21 10.50 2.71
C ILE A 109 -20.49 10.49 3.53
N SER A 110 -20.59 9.55 4.46
CA SER A 110 -21.71 9.52 5.41
C SER A 110 -21.41 10.47 6.58
N ILE A 111 -22.17 11.55 6.67
CA ILE A 111 -22.00 12.57 7.70
C ILE A 111 -23.20 12.52 8.65
N PRO A 112 -22.98 12.40 9.98
CA PRO A 112 -24.05 12.49 10.96
C PRO A 112 -24.77 13.84 10.87
N SER A 113 -26.09 13.84 11.06
CA SER A 113 -26.90 15.06 10.99
C SER A 113 -26.49 16.12 12.00
N SER A 114 -25.91 15.73 13.14
CA SER A 114 -25.36 16.62 14.16
C SER A 114 -24.22 17.52 13.66
N GLU A 115 -23.48 17.12 12.62
CA GLU A 115 -22.39 17.92 12.04
C GLU A 115 -22.91 19.08 11.15
N PHE A 116 -24.19 19.04 10.75
CA PHE A 116 -24.81 20.10 9.94
C PHE A 116 -25.57 21.14 10.79
N SER A 117 -25.79 20.83 12.07
CA SER A 117 -26.59 21.71 12.95
C SER A 117 -25.69 22.74 13.61
N SER A 118 -25.77 23.99 13.20
CA SER A 118 -25.15 25.13 13.91
C SER A 118 -25.88 25.54 15.17
N ASN A 119 -27.01 24.90 15.50
CA ASN A 119 -27.81 25.19 16.68
C ASN A 119 -27.73 24.00 17.66
N GLU A 120 -27.21 24.25 18.85
CA GLU A 120 -27.06 23.31 19.97
C GLU A 120 -28.38 22.72 20.52
N LEU A 121 -29.52 22.89 19.84
CA LEU A 121 -30.87 22.61 20.39
C LEU A 121 -31.68 21.53 19.66
N SER A 122 -31.11 20.82 18.69
CA SER A 122 -31.81 19.67 18.09
C SER A 122 -31.02 18.37 18.27
N SER A 123 -31.11 17.76 19.44
CA SER A 123 -30.68 16.39 19.72
C SER A 123 -31.70 15.38 19.17
N ASP A 124 -31.96 15.43 17.85
CA ASP A 124 -32.76 14.39 17.25
C ASP A 124 -31.83 13.22 16.85
N GLU A 125 -31.59 12.32 17.81
CA GLU A 125 -30.79 11.10 17.61
C GLU A 125 -31.36 10.14 16.55
N THR A 126 -32.53 10.47 15.97
CA THR A 126 -33.23 9.67 14.95
C THR A 126 -32.94 10.12 13.52
N ALA A 127 -32.23 11.22 13.33
CA ALA A 127 -31.95 11.71 11.97
C ALA A 127 -30.93 10.82 11.25
N SER A 128 -31.34 10.26 10.12
CA SER A 128 -30.45 9.45 9.27
C SER A 128 -29.25 10.25 8.77
N PRO A 129 -28.06 9.64 8.70
CA PRO A 129 -26.87 10.32 8.17
C PRO A 129 -27.08 10.73 6.71
N SER A 130 -26.55 11.88 6.33
CA SER A 130 -26.60 12.37 4.95
C SER A 130 -25.38 11.87 4.16
N LEU A 131 -25.60 11.45 2.91
CA LEU A 131 -24.52 11.15 1.99
C LEU A 131 -24.12 12.44 1.22
N VAL A 132 -22.88 12.87 1.42
CA VAL A 132 -22.34 14.07 0.82
C VAL A 132 -21.26 13.70 -0.20
N PRO A 133 -21.35 14.16 -1.46
CA PRO A 133 -20.30 13.88 -2.44
C PRO A 133 -19.03 14.68 -2.12
N LEU A 134 -17.88 14.02 -2.27
CA LEU A 134 -16.56 14.62 -2.21
C LEU A 134 -15.77 14.21 -3.45
N SER A 135 -15.62 15.13 -4.40
CA SER A 135 -14.79 14.88 -5.58
C SER A 135 -13.30 14.98 -5.23
N VAL A 136 -12.49 14.08 -5.80
CA VAL A 136 -11.04 14.07 -5.69
C VAL A 136 -10.43 14.03 -7.09
N GLN A 137 -9.32 14.75 -7.29
CA GLN A 137 -8.65 14.85 -8.59
C GLN A 137 -7.66 13.73 -8.83
N ALA A 138 -7.13 13.13 -7.78
CA ALA A 138 -6.27 11.94 -7.85
C ALA A 138 -6.22 11.22 -6.50
N VAL A 139 -5.71 10.01 -6.54
CA VAL A 139 -5.48 9.15 -5.36
C VAL A 139 -4.01 8.75 -5.30
N ILE A 140 -3.42 8.83 -4.12
CA ILE A 140 -2.10 8.27 -3.78
C ILE A 140 -2.35 7.06 -2.86
N PRO A 141 -2.28 5.82 -3.35
CA PRO A 141 -2.36 4.65 -2.49
C PRO A 141 -1.02 4.46 -1.77
N VAL A 142 -0.98 4.78 -0.47
CA VAL A 142 0.15 4.47 0.40
C VAL A 142 -0.18 3.18 1.15
N LEU A 143 -0.53 2.18 0.37
CA LEU A 143 -0.91 0.84 0.81
C LEU A 143 0.20 -0.12 0.43
N HIS A 144 0.43 -1.15 1.25
CA HIS A 144 1.48 -2.14 1.01
C HIS A 144 0.89 -3.54 0.91
N GLY A 145 1.50 -4.36 0.04
CA GLY A 145 1.11 -5.75 -0.19
C GLY A 145 -0.26 -5.91 -0.84
N LYS A 146 -1.00 -6.88 -0.32
CA LYS A 146 -2.30 -7.29 -0.86
C LYS A 146 -3.28 -6.10 -0.91
N ASN A 147 -4.05 -6.03 -1.99
CA ASN A 147 -5.01 -4.99 -2.34
C ASN A 147 -4.39 -3.61 -2.64
N GLY A 148 -3.16 -3.32 -2.19
CA GLY A 148 -2.49 -2.04 -2.41
C GLY A 148 -1.56 -2.04 -3.61
N GLU A 149 -0.77 -3.10 -3.79
CA GLU A 149 0.29 -3.19 -4.80
C GLU A 149 0.02 -4.25 -5.88
N ASP A 150 -1.13 -4.93 -5.84
CA ASP A 150 -1.50 -6.05 -6.73
C ASP A 150 -2.45 -5.67 -7.88
N GLY A 151 -2.73 -4.39 -8.08
CA GLY A 151 -3.64 -3.90 -9.12
C GLY A 151 -5.09 -3.74 -8.66
N THR A 152 -5.46 -4.23 -7.48
CA THR A 152 -6.84 -4.23 -6.98
C THR A 152 -7.36 -2.82 -6.72
N VAL A 153 -6.65 -2.01 -5.92
CA VAL A 153 -7.03 -0.62 -5.64
C VAL A 153 -6.94 0.24 -6.90
N GLN A 154 -5.94 0.00 -7.75
CA GLN A 154 -5.79 0.68 -9.04
C GLN A 154 -7.01 0.40 -9.94
N GLY A 155 -7.50 -0.84 -9.95
CA GLY A 155 -8.71 -1.25 -10.69
C GLY A 155 -9.96 -0.56 -10.17
N LEU A 156 -10.12 -0.44 -8.86
CA LEU A 156 -11.24 0.29 -8.25
C LEU A 156 -11.28 1.74 -8.76
N PHE A 157 -10.16 2.47 -8.64
CA PHE A 157 -10.14 3.87 -9.05
C PHE A 157 -10.20 4.07 -10.57
N ALA A 158 -9.70 3.12 -11.36
CA ALA A 158 -9.89 3.13 -12.80
C ALA A 158 -11.38 3.02 -13.17
N LEU A 159 -12.16 2.16 -12.51
CA LEU A 159 -13.62 2.06 -12.71
C LEU A 159 -14.34 3.34 -12.30
N LEU A 160 -13.87 4.02 -11.26
CA LEU A 160 -14.42 5.29 -10.78
C LEU A 160 -13.98 6.51 -11.64
N GLY A 161 -13.10 6.32 -12.62
CA GLY A 161 -12.56 7.40 -13.43
C GLY A 161 -11.63 8.36 -12.67
N ILE A 162 -11.05 7.91 -11.56
CA ILE A 162 -10.17 8.71 -10.71
C ILE A 162 -8.71 8.31 -10.98
N PRO A 163 -7.83 9.25 -11.37
CA PRO A 163 -6.41 8.96 -11.59
C PRO A 163 -5.71 8.45 -10.32
N VAL A 164 -4.89 7.41 -10.48
CA VAL A 164 -4.01 6.89 -9.42
C VAL A 164 -2.59 7.35 -9.66
N ILE A 165 -1.97 7.92 -8.64
CA ILE A 165 -0.55 8.28 -8.64
C ILE A 165 0.24 7.06 -8.18
N GLY A 166 0.98 6.45 -9.10
CA GLY A 166 1.73 5.22 -8.89
C GLY A 166 1.66 4.28 -10.08
N CYS A 167 1.93 3.00 -9.85
CA CYS A 167 1.89 1.98 -10.89
C CYS A 167 0.45 1.70 -11.35
N GLY A 168 0.31 1.31 -12.62
CA GLY A 168 -0.99 0.92 -13.18
C GLY A 168 -1.39 -0.51 -12.82
N ILE A 169 -2.61 -0.91 -13.19
CA ILE A 169 -3.20 -2.22 -12.86
C ILE A 169 -2.30 -3.37 -13.31
N LEU A 170 -1.92 -3.37 -14.59
CA LEU A 170 -1.15 -4.47 -15.17
C LEU A 170 0.24 -4.61 -14.53
N SER A 171 0.98 -3.52 -14.40
CA SER A 171 2.31 -3.53 -13.79
C SER A 171 2.27 -3.96 -12.33
N SER A 172 1.31 -3.44 -11.55
CA SER A 172 1.11 -3.85 -10.16
C SER A 172 0.84 -5.35 -10.05
N SER A 173 -0.11 -5.87 -10.83
CA SER A 173 -0.48 -7.29 -10.80
C SER A 173 0.67 -8.21 -11.21
N LEU A 174 1.42 -7.83 -12.24
CA LEU A 174 2.56 -8.62 -12.74
C LEU A 174 3.74 -8.61 -11.77
N CYS A 175 4.08 -7.44 -11.22
CA CYS A 175 5.22 -7.33 -10.31
C CYS A 175 4.94 -7.94 -8.93
N MET A 176 3.67 -7.99 -8.50
CA MET A 176 3.30 -8.67 -7.26
C MET A 176 3.44 -10.20 -7.38
N ASP A 177 3.18 -10.79 -8.53
CA ASP A 177 3.28 -12.23 -8.77
C ASP A 177 4.72 -12.60 -9.16
N LYS A 178 5.49 -13.17 -8.20
CA LYS A 178 6.91 -13.51 -8.39
C LYS A 178 7.15 -14.43 -9.58
N GLU A 179 6.26 -15.41 -9.81
CA GLU A 179 6.41 -16.32 -10.95
C GLU A 179 6.26 -15.56 -12.27
N ARG A 180 5.27 -14.68 -12.39
CA ARG A 180 5.06 -13.87 -13.59
C ARG A 180 6.16 -12.84 -13.80
N ALA A 181 6.62 -12.21 -12.71
CA ALA A 181 7.75 -11.28 -12.78
C ALA A 181 9.02 -11.98 -13.29
N HIS A 182 9.33 -13.20 -12.79
CA HIS A 182 10.45 -14.00 -13.28
C HIS A 182 10.30 -14.39 -14.75
N GLN A 183 9.10 -14.83 -15.18
CA GLN A 183 8.85 -15.20 -16.57
C GLN A 183 9.09 -14.02 -17.51
N ILE A 184 8.61 -12.82 -17.16
CA ILE A 184 8.78 -11.62 -17.95
C ILE A 184 10.25 -11.19 -17.98
N ALA A 185 10.91 -11.10 -16.82
CA ALA A 185 12.32 -10.73 -16.72
C ALA A 185 13.20 -11.68 -17.55
N SER A 186 12.99 -12.98 -17.42
CA SER A 186 13.70 -14.01 -18.19
C SER A 186 13.45 -13.85 -19.71
N SER A 187 12.23 -13.56 -20.14
CA SER A 187 11.91 -13.35 -21.57
C SER A 187 12.61 -12.13 -22.17
N LEU A 188 13.03 -11.19 -21.32
CA LEU A 188 13.82 -10.02 -21.71
C LEU A 188 15.34 -10.24 -21.60
N GLY A 189 15.77 -11.46 -21.29
CA GLY A 189 17.18 -11.80 -21.13
C GLY A 189 17.79 -11.39 -19.78
N ILE A 190 16.96 -11.01 -18.81
CA ILE A 190 17.41 -10.71 -17.45
C ILE A 190 17.51 -12.02 -16.68
N SER A 191 18.66 -12.24 -16.01
CA SER A 191 18.85 -13.43 -15.19
C SER A 191 17.91 -13.41 -13.99
N VAL A 192 17.27 -14.54 -13.73
CA VAL A 192 16.39 -14.79 -12.59
C VAL A 192 16.80 -16.07 -11.90
N PRO A 193 16.50 -16.26 -10.59
CA PRO A 193 16.77 -17.50 -9.90
C PRO A 193 16.08 -18.69 -10.57
N ALA A 194 16.74 -19.84 -10.62
CA ALA A 194 16.07 -21.10 -10.94
C ALA A 194 14.98 -21.34 -9.90
N SER A 195 13.79 -21.69 -10.34
CA SER A 195 12.64 -21.76 -9.45
C SER A 195 11.62 -22.81 -9.86
N PHE A 196 10.82 -23.25 -8.89
CA PHE A 196 9.68 -24.14 -9.06
C PHE A 196 8.47 -23.58 -8.30
N CYS A 197 7.32 -23.53 -8.98
CA CYS A 197 6.06 -23.10 -8.34
C CYS A 197 5.23 -24.31 -7.94
N ALA A 198 4.69 -24.27 -6.72
CA ALA A 198 3.80 -25.29 -6.18
C ALA A 198 2.46 -24.70 -5.76
N TYR A 199 1.43 -25.53 -5.81
CA TYR A 199 0.08 -25.23 -5.35
C TYR A 199 -0.21 -26.01 -4.07
N GLU A 200 -1.12 -25.52 -3.28
CA GLU A 200 -1.62 -26.24 -2.11
C GLU A 200 -2.13 -27.64 -2.52
N GLY A 201 -1.67 -28.66 -1.79
CA GLY A 201 -1.96 -30.06 -2.12
C GLY A 201 -0.94 -30.77 -3.03
N ILE A 202 0.18 -30.12 -3.36
CA ILE A 202 1.32 -30.79 -4.03
C ILE A 202 1.76 -32.04 -3.22
N SER A 203 2.13 -33.09 -3.90
CA SER A 203 2.65 -34.30 -3.24
C SER A 203 4.06 -34.04 -2.66
N GLU A 204 4.36 -34.66 -1.51
CA GLU A 204 5.69 -34.55 -0.90
C GLU A 204 6.80 -35.02 -1.86
N ASP A 205 6.57 -36.09 -2.60
CA ASP A 205 7.56 -36.65 -3.55
C ASP A 205 7.88 -35.67 -4.68
N GLU A 206 6.89 -34.93 -5.19
CA GLU A 206 7.08 -33.92 -6.22
C GLU A 206 7.81 -32.70 -5.66
N LEU A 207 7.41 -32.25 -4.46
CA LEU A 207 8.03 -31.14 -3.75
C LEU A 207 9.52 -31.42 -3.49
N TYR A 208 9.83 -32.59 -2.95
CA TYR A 208 11.22 -32.98 -2.67
C TYR A 208 12.07 -33.12 -3.94
N ARG A 209 11.51 -33.71 -5.01
CA ARG A 209 12.23 -33.80 -6.30
C ARG A 209 12.57 -32.43 -6.87
N ALA A 210 11.61 -31.49 -6.82
CA ALA A 210 11.84 -30.12 -7.29
C ALA A 210 12.92 -29.43 -6.44
N ALA A 211 12.81 -29.48 -5.12
CA ALA A 211 13.80 -28.88 -4.22
C ALA A 211 15.19 -29.49 -4.38
N ASP A 212 15.29 -30.82 -4.48
CA ASP A 212 16.58 -31.53 -4.69
C ASP A 212 17.23 -31.17 -6.05
N SER A 213 16.42 -30.85 -7.07
CA SER A 213 16.93 -30.39 -8.38
C SER A 213 17.48 -28.95 -8.37
N LEU A 214 16.96 -28.09 -7.49
CA LEU A 214 17.45 -26.73 -7.32
C LEU A 214 18.71 -26.67 -6.44
N GLY A 215 18.85 -27.63 -5.49
CA GLY A 215 19.91 -27.65 -4.51
C GLY A 215 19.64 -26.71 -3.32
N TYR A 216 20.33 -26.99 -2.21
CA TYR A 216 20.24 -26.20 -0.98
C TYR A 216 21.49 -25.33 -0.80
N PRO A 217 21.38 -24.15 -0.16
CA PRO A 217 20.17 -23.57 0.42
C PRO A 217 19.22 -23.00 -0.62
N LEU A 218 17.91 -22.94 -0.28
CA LEU A 218 16.89 -22.35 -1.12
C LEU A 218 15.91 -21.49 -0.33
N PHE A 219 15.17 -20.64 -1.04
CA PHE A 219 14.10 -19.86 -0.47
C PHE A 219 12.74 -20.44 -0.82
N VAL A 220 11.86 -20.55 0.17
CA VAL A 220 10.44 -20.83 -0.01
C VAL A 220 9.67 -19.56 0.27
N LYS A 221 8.84 -19.13 -0.69
CA LYS A 221 8.15 -17.84 -0.65
C LYS A 221 6.70 -17.98 -1.11
N PRO A 222 5.74 -17.26 -0.52
CA PRO A 222 4.43 -17.04 -1.15
C PRO A 222 4.62 -16.32 -2.49
N VAL A 223 3.84 -16.68 -3.50
CA VAL A 223 3.98 -16.04 -4.84
C VAL A 223 3.57 -14.58 -4.78
N ARG A 224 2.48 -14.23 -4.05
CA ARG A 224 1.87 -12.89 -4.02
C ARG A 224 1.82 -12.30 -2.61
N ALA A 225 2.95 -12.26 -1.93
CA ALA A 225 3.10 -11.54 -0.67
C ALA A 225 4.28 -10.58 -0.74
N GLY A 226 4.13 -9.41 -0.11
CA GLY A 226 5.17 -8.39 0.02
C GLY A 226 5.96 -8.54 1.32
N SER A 227 6.90 -7.61 1.54
CA SER A 227 7.64 -7.39 2.80
C SER A 227 8.21 -8.64 3.46
N SER A 228 8.61 -9.62 2.67
CA SER A 228 9.21 -10.88 3.14
C SER A 228 8.32 -11.75 4.06
N PHE A 229 7.00 -11.50 4.11
CA PHE A 229 6.08 -12.37 4.84
C PHE A 229 6.04 -13.78 4.25
N GLY A 230 6.15 -14.77 5.14
CA GLY A 230 6.13 -16.18 4.76
C GLY A 230 7.35 -16.65 3.96
N ILE A 231 8.44 -15.86 3.93
CA ILE A 231 9.70 -16.25 3.27
C ILE A 231 10.60 -16.98 4.27
N THR A 232 11.06 -18.15 3.88
CA THR A 232 11.99 -18.96 4.67
C THR A 232 13.20 -19.37 3.83
N CYS A 233 14.41 -19.12 4.34
CA CYS A 233 15.64 -19.68 3.80
C CYS A 233 15.82 -21.11 4.37
N VAL A 234 15.77 -22.11 3.52
CA VAL A 234 15.84 -23.54 3.84
C VAL A 234 17.27 -24.01 3.58
N GLN A 235 17.96 -24.45 4.63
CA GLN A 235 19.36 -24.89 4.55
C GLN A 235 19.50 -26.32 4.09
N ASP A 236 18.50 -27.14 4.42
CA ASP A 236 18.49 -28.57 4.10
C ASP A 236 17.05 -29.10 3.97
N LYS A 237 16.95 -30.33 3.47
CA LYS A 237 15.70 -31.03 3.19
C LYS A 237 14.74 -31.15 4.39
N SER A 238 15.28 -31.22 5.60
CA SER A 238 14.45 -31.41 6.81
C SER A 238 13.60 -30.18 7.15
N GLN A 239 14.03 -28.99 6.73
CA GLN A 239 13.35 -27.73 6.98
C GLN A 239 12.23 -27.44 5.97
N LEU A 240 12.26 -28.12 4.80
CA LEU A 240 11.36 -27.81 3.68
C LEU A 240 9.86 -27.91 4.04
N PRO A 241 9.37 -28.97 4.75
CA PRO A 241 7.94 -29.08 5.06
C PRO A 241 7.40 -27.92 5.93
N ALA A 242 8.20 -27.47 6.89
CA ALA A 242 7.82 -26.36 7.75
C ALA A 242 7.75 -25.04 6.96
N ALA A 243 8.74 -24.78 6.09
CA ALA A 243 8.80 -23.59 5.25
C ALA A 243 7.62 -23.55 4.25
N VAL A 244 7.29 -24.67 3.65
CA VAL A 244 6.15 -24.80 2.71
C VAL A 244 4.82 -24.54 3.43
N LYS A 245 4.64 -25.12 4.61
CA LYS A 245 3.45 -24.88 5.43
C LYS A 245 3.31 -23.41 5.80
N GLU A 246 4.40 -22.77 6.20
CA GLU A 246 4.40 -21.34 6.53
C GLU A 246 4.04 -20.48 5.32
N ALA A 247 4.62 -20.72 4.16
CA ALA A 247 4.35 -19.95 2.95
C ALA A 247 2.88 -20.07 2.48
N PHE A 248 2.26 -21.23 2.62
CA PHE A 248 0.86 -21.45 2.30
C PHE A 248 -0.13 -20.74 3.24
N LEU A 249 0.31 -20.20 4.38
CA LEU A 249 -0.55 -19.33 5.20
C LEU A 249 -0.85 -17.98 4.51
N TYR A 250 -0.01 -17.56 3.57
CA TYR A 250 -0.08 -16.25 2.93
C TYR A 250 -0.57 -16.29 1.48
N ASP A 251 -0.40 -17.41 0.77
CA ASP A 251 -0.88 -17.58 -0.61
C ASP A 251 -1.17 -19.06 -0.88
N THR A 252 -2.12 -19.35 -1.75
CA THR A 252 -2.40 -20.70 -2.27
C THR A 252 -1.36 -21.21 -3.26
N ARG A 253 -0.39 -20.36 -3.61
CA ARG A 253 0.75 -20.66 -4.47
C ARG A 253 2.03 -20.23 -3.79
N ILE A 254 3.04 -21.09 -3.88
CA ILE A 254 4.39 -20.80 -3.39
C ILE A 254 5.40 -20.94 -4.53
N ILE A 255 6.51 -20.23 -4.41
CA ILE A 255 7.68 -20.39 -5.27
C ILE A 255 8.87 -20.82 -4.42
N ILE A 256 9.59 -21.84 -4.90
CA ILE A 256 10.82 -22.33 -4.32
C ILE A 256 11.94 -21.92 -5.27
N GLU A 257 12.93 -21.21 -4.77
CA GLU A 257 14.00 -20.59 -5.57
C GLU A 257 15.36 -20.99 -5.04
N GLU A 258 16.33 -21.17 -5.92
CA GLU A 258 17.72 -21.25 -5.51
C GLU A 258 18.16 -19.99 -4.77
N LYS A 259 19.04 -20.12 -3.79
CA LYS A 259 19.65 -18.95 -3.14
C LYS A 259 20.75 -18.40 -4.05
N ILE A 260 20.59 -17.15 -4.47
CA ILE A 260 21.63 -16.43 -5.21
C ILE A 260 22.57 -15.77 -4.20
N GLU A 261 23.88 -16.01 -4.35
CA GLU A 261 24.91 -15.30 -3.59
C GLU A 261 25.17 -13.93 -4.23
N GLY A 262 25.24 -12.88 -3.42
CA GLY A 262 25.44 -11.52 -3.88
C GLY A 262 25.03 -10.48 -2.83
N PHE A 263 24.90 -9.26 -3.25
CA PHE A 263 24.37 -8.15 -2.44
C PHE A 263 23.12 -7.59 -3.08
N GLU A 264 22.24 -7.03 -2.26
CA GLU A 264 20.97 -6.48 -2.71
C GLU A 264 21.13 -5.02 -3.08
N VAL A 265 20.60 -4.65 -4.26
CA VAL A 265 20.53 -3.26 -4.71
C VAL A 265 19.11 -2.88 -5.05
N GLY A 266 18.77 -1.61 -4.83
CA GLY A 266 17.50 -1.01 -5.21
C GLY A 266 17.71 0.15 -6.18
N CYS A 267 16.69 0.43 -6.97
CA CYS A 267 16.67 1.64 -7.81
C CYS A 267 15.23 2.06 -8.06
N ALA A 268 14.91 3.31 -7.71
CA ALA A 268 13.62 3.88 -8.04
C ALA A 268 13.57 4.28 -9.51
N VAL A 269 12.51 3.87 -10.21
CA VAL A 269 12.29 4.25 -11.60
C VAL A 269 10.93 4.93 -11.71
N MET A 270 10.93 6.16 -12.23
CA MET A 270 9.71 6.94 -12.47
C MET A 270 9.56 7.19 -13.97
N GLY A 271 8.41 6.85 -14.51
CA GLY A 271 8.08 7.05 -15.91
C GLY A 271 6.79 7.83 -16.10
N ARG A 272 6.65 8.48 -17.24
CA ARG A 272 5.35 9.05 -17.65
C ARG A 272 4.49 7.96 -18.28
N ASN A 273 3.28 7.82 -17.77
CA ASN A 273 2.18 7.01 -18.28
C ASN A 273 2.34 6.54 -19.73
N PHE A 274 2.51 5.22 -19.93
CA PHE A 274 2.27 4.50 -21.20
C PHE A 274 2.77 5.17 -22.49
N ASN A 275 3.61 6.19 -22.42
CA ASN A 275 4.26 6.74 -23.58
C ASN A 275 5.59 6.00 -23.80
N PRO A 276 5.70 5.10 -24.77
CA PRO A 276 6.96 4.39 -25.07
C PRO A 276 8.11 5.33 -25.43
N ALA A 277 7.80 6.58 -25.80
CA ALA A 277 8.76 7.65 -26.08
C ALA A 277 8.97 8.59 -24.87
N GLY A 278 8.33 8.32 -23.71
CA GLY A 278 8.51 9.10 -22.49
C GLY A 278 9.87 8.81 -21.86
N GLU A 279 10.56 9.85 -21.41
CA GLU A 279 11.79 9.69 -20.63
C GLU A 279 11.51 9.03 -19.30
N LEU A 280 12.29 8.00 -18.95
CA LEU A 280 12.35 7.42 -17.62
C LEU A 280 13.28 8.27 -16.75
N THR A 281 12.83 8.60 -15.56
CA THR A 281 13.71 9.14 -14.52
C THR A 281 14.17 7.98 -13.67
N ILE A 282 15.47 7.73 -13.66
CA ILE A 282 16.12 6.67 -12.90
C ILE A 282 16.76 7.33 -11.68
N GLY A 283 16.42 6.85 -10.50
CA GLY A 283 17.03 7.28 -9.25
C GLY A 283 18.45 6.77 -9.08
N GLU A 284 19.11 7.23 -8.02
CA GLU A 284 20.40 6.68 -7.61
C GLU A 284 20.22 5.23 -7.18
N VAL A 285 21.19 4.38 -7.51
CA VAL A 285 21.18 2.98 -7.06
C VAL A 285 21.59 2.93 -5.59
N ASP A 286 20.78 2.30 -4.76
CA ASP A 286 21.10 2.02 -3.37
C ASP A 286 21.54 0.57 -3.16
N GLU A 287 22.37 0.32 -2.16
CA GLU A 287 22.83 -0.99 -1.73
C GLU A 287 22.39 -1.27 -0.30
N ILE A 288 21.81 -2.44 -0.08
CA ILE A 288 21.40 -2.91 1.24
C ILE A 288 22.51 -3.81 1.79
N GLU A 289 23.27 -3.29 2.76
CA GLU A 289 24.29 -4.04 3.50
C GLU A 289 23.63 -4.76 4.67
N LEU A 290 23.66 -6.07 4.65
CA LEU A 290 23.18 -6.94 5.73
C LEU A 290 24.35 -7.37 6.60
N THR A 291 24.23 -7.25 7.91
CA THR A 291 25.25 -7.74 8.84
C THR A 291 25.11 -9.25 9.03
N ASP A 292 23.89 -9.77 9.08
CA ASP A 292 23.55 -11.19 9.21
C ASP A 292 22.23 -11.52 8.52
N GLY A 293 22.12 -12.72 7.96
CA GLY A 293 20.87 -13.28 7.46
C GLY A 293 20.41 -12.77 6.09
N PHE A 294 19.12 -12.55 5.93
CA PHE A 294 18.50 -11.94 4.74
C PHE A 294 17.61 -10.75 5.16
N PHE A 295 17.32 -9.88 4.21
CA PHE A 295 16.52 -8.66 4.44
C PHE A 295 15.05 -9.02 4.71
N ASP A 296 14.78 -9.44 5.94
CA ASP A 296 13.46 -9.83 6.40
C ASP A 296 12.56 -8.62 6.74
N TYR A 297 11.33 -8.88 7.16
CA TYR A 297 10.38 -7.83 7.55
C TYR A 297 10.92 -6.93 8.67
N THR A 298 11.56 -7.53 9.69
CA THR A 298 12.08 -6.77 10.84
C THR A 298 13.18 -5.82 10.41
N GLU A 299 14.13 -6.30 9.60
CA GLU A 299 15.21 -5.49 9.08
C GLU A 299 14.73 -4.38 8.15
N LYS A 300 13.75 -4.65 7.27
CA LYS A 300 13.19 -3.64 6.35
C LYS A 300 12.63 -2.42 7.07
N TYR A 301 12.05 -2.59 8.25
CA TYR A 301 11.38 -1.51 8.95
C TYR A 301 12.06 -1.03 10.23
N THR A 302 13.08 -1.71 10.72
CA THR A 302 13.81 -1.31 11.91
C THR A 302 15.25 -0.90 11.63
N LEU A 303 15.86 -1.36 10.54
CA LEU A 303 17.26 -1.14 10.15
C LEU A 303 18.24 -1.36 11.32
N LYS A 304 17.99 -2.38 12.14
CA LYS A 304 18.80 -2.62 13.34
C LYS A 304 20.17 -3.19 13.02
N THR A 305 20.24 -4.05 12.01
CA THR A 305 21.46 -4.75 11.58
C THR A 305 21.80 -4.48 10.11
N SER A 306 20.98 -3.73 9.40
CA SER A 306 21.20 -3.35 8.01
C SER A 306 21.53 -1.88 7.83
N LYS A 307 22.31 -1.57 6.79
CA LYS A 307 22.63 -0.20 6.37
C LYS A 307 22.28 -0.04 4.89
N ILE A 308 21.78 1.16 4.56
CA ILE A 308 21.50 1.53 3.17
C ILE A 308 22.61 2.53 2.74
N HIS A 309 23.30 2.19 1.67
CA HIS A 309 24.29 3.04 1.04
C HIS A 309 23.69 3.65 -0.24
N VAL A 310 23.75 4.97 -0.35
CA VAL A 310 23.31 5.73 -1.54
C VAL A 310 24.43 6.74 -1.87
N PRO A 311 25.08 6.61 -3.02
CA PRO A 311 24.97 5.51 -4.01
C PRO A 311 25.51 4.18 -3.50
N ALA A 312 25.18 3.08 -4.20
CA ALA A 312 25.76 1.76 -3.98
C ALA A 312 27.28 1.79 -4.08
N ARG A 313 27.95 0.94 -3.30
CA ARG A 313 29.41 0.87 -3.22
C ARG A 313 30.04 0.14 -4.40
#